data_9f51c4c0810c77ad8b194da67f05e1f4
#
_entry.id   9f51c4c0810c77ad8b194da67f05e1f4
#
_cell.length_a   1.000
_cell.length_b   1.000
_cell.length_c   1.000
_cell.angle_alpha   90.00
_cell.angle_beta   90.00
_cell.angle_gamma   90.00
#
_symmetry.space_group_name_H-M   'P 1'
#
loop_
_entity.id
_entity.type
_entity.pdbx_description
1 polymer ?
#
loop_
_entity_poly.entity_id
_entity_poly.type
_entity_poly.pdbx_seq_one_letter_code
_entity_poly.pdbx_strand_id
1 'polypeptide(L)' 'MTPSIHIGEEIQNHLALQQRSVAWLATQLRCDPSNLRKMLKHSYLPTDLLYRISIILDKDFFACYSQLLKKDILANAI' A
#
# COMPACT_ATOMS: atom_id res chain seq x y z
N MET A 1 11.92 -15.20 -1.56
CA MET A 1 12.39 -14.03 -0.79
C MET A 1 11.23 -13.10 -0.49
N THR A 2 11.09 -12.69 0.75
CA THR A 2 10.00 -11.81 1.15
C THR A 2 10.37 -10.35 0.87
N PRO A 3 9.49 -9.57 0.24
CA PRO A 3 9.78 -8.14 0.03
C PRO A 3 9.97 -7.41 1.36
N SER A 4 10.90 -6.47 1.41
CA SER A 4 11.12 -5.62 2.58
C SER A 4 10.11 -4.48 2.70
N ILE A 5 9.16 -4.39 1.78
CA ILE A 5 8.14 -3.36 1.75
C ILE A 5 7.03 -3.67 2.74
N HIS A 6 6.66 -2.68 3.54
CA HIS A 6 5.48 -2.75 4.40
C HIS A 6 4.43 -1.83 3.78
N ILE A 7 3.54 -2.39 2.98
CA ILE A 7 2.62 -1.57 2.19
C ILE A 7 1.64 -0.78 3.07
N GLY A 8 1.24 -1.36 4.21
CA GLY A 8 0.38 -0.65 5.15
C GLY A 8 1.01 0.64 5.65
N GLU A 9 2.31 0.60 5.99
CA GLU A 9 3.03 1.80 6.42
C GLU A 9 3.20 2.80 5.28
N GLU A 10 3.47 2.33 4.07
CA GLU A 10 3.58 3.20 2.90
C GLU A 10 2.30 3.98 2.68
N ILE A 11 1.15 3.31 2.81
CA ILE A 11 -0.16 3.95 2.67
C ILE A 11 -0.37 4.98 3.76
N GLN A 12 -0.06 4.63 5.02
CA GLN A 12 -0.23 5.54 6.16
C GLN A 12 0.67 6.77 6.03
N ASN A 13 1.91 6.57 5.58
CA ASN A 13 2.84 7.68 5.35
C ASN A 13 2.30 8.62 4.27
N HIS A 14 1.74 8.06 3.21
CA HIS A 14 1.19 8.86 2.13
C HIS A 14 -0.06 9.63 2.55
N LEU A 15 -0.92 9.00 3.37
CA LEU A 15 -2.06 9.69 3.97
C LEU A 15 -1.61 10.90 4.79
N ALA A 16 -0.57 10.71 5.61
CA ALA A 16 -0.01 11.80 6.42
C ALA A 16 0.51 12.94 5.55
N LEU A 17 1.19 12.61 4.44
CA LEU A 17 1.67 13.61 3.50
C LEU A 17 0.53 14.42 2.87
N GLN A 18 -0.61 13.78 2.65
CA GLN A 18 -1.79 14.45 2.10
C GLN A 18 -2.67 15.08 3.18
N GLN A 19 -2.25 14.99 4.46
CA GLN A 19 -3.02 15.47 5.60
C GLN A 19 -4.40 14.84 5.67
N ARG A 20 -4.47 13.53 5.43
CA ARG A 20 -5.72 12.76 5.44
C ARG A 20 -5.62 11.64 6.48
N SER A 21 -6.77 11.27 7.06
CA SER A 21 -6.86 10.23 8.07
C SER A 21 -7.20 8.87 7.47
N VAL A 22 -6.94 7.81 8.24
CA VAL A 22 -7.40 6.47 7.89
C VAL A 22 -8.92 6.43 7.81
N ALA A 23 -9.61 7.16 8.69
CA ALA A 23 -11.07 7.24 8.65
C ALA A 23 -11.57 7.85 7.33
N TRP A 24 -10.88 8.87 6.83
CA TRP A 24 -11.21 9.44 5.52
C TRP A 24 -11.06 8.38 4.42
N LEU A 25 -9.96 7.65 4.43
CA LEU A 25 -9.73 6.60 3.42
C LEU A 25 -10.81 5.52 3.50
N ALA A 26 -11.19 5.11 4.72
CA ALA A 26 -12.24 4.12 4.92
C ALA A 26 -13.58 4.60 4.33
N THR A 27 -13.90 5.88 4.48
CA THR A 27 -15.09 6.48 3.88
C THR A 27 -15.05 6.36 2.36
N GLN A 28 -13.90 6.66 1.75
CA GLN A 28 -13.73 6.54 0.30
C GLN A 28 -13.87 5.10 -0.18
N LEU A 29 -13.38 4.15 0.62
CA LEU A 29 -13.47 2.71 0.31
C LEU A 29 -14.81 2.10 0.69
N ARG A 30 -15.64 2.84 1.42
CA ARG A 30 -16.93 2.36 1.96
C ARG A 30 -16.74 1.14 2.85
N CYS A 31 -15.75 1.21 3.73
CA CYS A 31 -15.47 0.13 4.68
C CYS A 31 -15.37 0.69 6.09
N ASP A 32 -15.35 -0.23 7.08
CA ASP A 32 -15.22 0.14 8.48
C ASP A 32 -13.80 0.62 8.78
N PRO A 33 -13.64 1.82 9.39
CA PRO A 33 -12.31 2.35 9.73
C PRO A 33 -11.50 1.41 10.62
N SER A 34 -12.14 0.71 11.57
CA SER A 34 -11.44 -0.22 12.46
C SER A 34 -10.83 -1.38 11.66
N ASN A 35 -11.58 -1.91 10.72
CA ASN A 35 -11.09 -2.98 9.85
C ASN A 35 -9.93 -2.49 8.98
N LEU A 36 -10.07 -1.28 8.43
CA LEU A 36 -9.00 -0.73 7.60
C LEU A 36 -7.73 -0.53 8.41
N ARG A 37 -7.83 -0.02 9.64
CA ARG A 37 -6.66 0.15 10.51
C ARG A 37 -5.96 -1.18 10.77
N LYS A 38 -6.71 -2.25 10.98
CA LYS A 38 -6.14 -3.59 11.16
C LYS A 38 -5.42 -4.05 9.90
N MET A 39 -6.01 -3.82 8.73
CA MET A 39 -5.42 -4.22 7.46
C MET A 39 -4.12 -3.46 7.18
N LEU A 40 -4.06 -2.18 7.53
CA LEU A 40 -2.87 -1.36 7.30
C LEU A 40 -1.71 -1.70 8.25
N LYS A 41 -1.94 -2.53 9.26
CA LYS A 41 -0.86 -3.06 10.09
C LYS A 41 -0.10 -4.19 9.39
N HIS A 42 -0.68 -4.78 8.36
CA HIS A 42 -0.04 -5.86 7.61
C HIS A 42 0.94 -5.30 6.58
N SER A 43 1.99 -6.07 6.34
CA SER A 43 3.00 -5.69 5.33
C SER A 43 2.51 -5.89 3.90
N TYR A 44 1.37 -6.54 3.72
CA TYR A 44 0.79 -6.83 2.41
C TYR A 44 -0.72 -6.63 2.47
N LEU A 45 -1.33 -6.40 1.30
CA LEU A 45 -2.77 -6.25 1.14
C LEU A 45 -3.23 -7.02 -0.09
N PRO A 46 -4.52 -7.41 -0.15
CA PRO A 46 -5.08 -7.92 -1.40
C PRO A 46 -4.87 -6.91 -2.52
N THR A 47 -4.51 -7.41 -3.70
CA THR A 47 -4.16 -6.54 -4.83
C THR A 47 -5.33 -5.67 -5.28
N ASP A 48 -6.56 -6.16 -5.20
CA ASP A 48 -7.74 -5.37 -5.57
C ASP A 48 -7.94 -4.19 -4.62
N LEU A 49 -7.71 -4.39 -3.32
CA LEU A 49 -7.78 -3.31 -2.34
C LEU A 49 -6.67 -2.29 -2.58
N LEU A 50 -5.45 -2.77 -2.81
CA LEU A 50 -4.32 -1.89 -3.10
C LEU A 50 -4.57 -1.08 -4.36
N TYR A 51 -5.17 -1.68 -5.38
CA TYR A 51 -5.53 -0.98 -6.60
C TYR A 51 -6.48 0.19 -6.31
N ARG A 52 -7.54 -0.07 -5.53
CA ARG A 52 -8.52 0.96 -5.18
C ARG A 52 -7.89 2.09 -4.37
N ILE A 53 -7.05 1.75 -3.40
CA ILE A 53 -6.33 2.73 -2.59
C ILE A 53 -5.42 3.58 -3.47
N SER A 54 -4.73 2.95 -4.42
CA SER A 54 -3.85 3.67 -5.36
C SER A 54 -4.63 4.70 -6.17
N ILE A 55 -5.82 4.35 -6.64
CA ILE A 55 -6.68 5.28 -7.37
C ILE A 55 -7.10 6.44 -6.47
N ILE A 56 -7.56 6.14 -5.25
CA ILE A 56 -8.06 7.16 -4.32
C ILE A 56 -6.96 8.15 -3.92
N LEU A 57 -5.76 7.65 -3.66
CA LEU A 57 -4.64 8.48 -3.22
C LEU A 57 -3.81 9.03 -4.37
N ASP A 58 -4.17 8.69 -5.60
CA ASP A 58 -3.44 9.10 -6.81
C ASP A 58 -1.95 8.77 -6.70
N LYS A 59 -1.67 7.53 -6.30
CA LYS A 59 -0.30 7.06 -6.12
C LYS A 59 -0.18 5.62 -6.56
N ASP A 60 0.82 5.34 -7.38
CA ASP A 60 1.11 3.98 -7.83
C ASP A 60 1.89 3.21 -6.74
N PHE A 61 1.15 2.58 -5.82
CA PHE A 61 1.75 1.76 -4.78
C PHE A 61 2.36 0.47 -5.34
N PHE A 62 1.95 0.03 -6.51
CA PHE A 62 2.53 -1.15 -7.16
C PHE A 62 3.96 -0.89 -7.62
N ALA A 63 4.32 0.38 -7.84
CA ALA A 63 5.69 0.74 -8.22
C ALA A 63 6.69 0.36 -7.14
N CYS A 64 6.30 0.36 -5.88
CA CYS A 64 7.17 -0.08 -4.78
C CYS A 64 7.63 -1.52 -5.02
N TYR A 65 6.68 -2.38 -5.38
CA TYR A 65 6.97 -3.80 -5.67
C TYR A 65 7.69 -3.97 -6.99
N SER A 66 7.23 -3.27 -8.03
CA SER A 66 7.80 -3.37 -9.37
C SER A 66 9.27 -2.98 -9.40
N GLN A 67 9.63 -1.91 -8.71
CA GLN A 67 11.02 -1.46 -8.62
C GLN A 67 11.89 -2.45 -7.87
N LEU A 68 11.40 -2.95 -6.74
CA LEU A 68 12.11 -3.96 -5.97
C LEU A 68 12.24 -5.27 -6.75
N LEU A 69 11.17 -5.68 -7.42
CA LEU A 69 11.17 -6.91 -8.22
C LEU A 69 12.21 -6.86 -9.32
N LYS A 70 12.30 -5.75 -10.05
CA LYS A 70 13.30 -5.57 -11.11
C LYS A 70 14.71 -5.70 -10.56
N LYS A 71 14.97 -5.09 -9.40
CA LYS A 71 16.27 -5.15 -8.75
C LYS A 71 16.61 -6.59 -8.34
N ASP A 72 15.65 -7.30 -7.76
CA ASP A 72 15.84 -8.67 -7.30
C ASP A 72 16.01 -9.64 -8.47
N ILE A 73 15.28 -9.44 -9.56
CA ILE A 73 15.45 -10.23 -10.78
C ILE A 73 16.86 -10.06 -11.33
N LEU A 74 17.36 -8.82 -11.38
CA LEU A 74 18.74 -8.56 -11.86
C LEU A 74 19.77 -9.21 -10.95
N ALA A 75 19.55 -9.18 -9.64
CA ALA A 75 20.48 -9.80 -8.68
C ALA A 75 20.54 -11.32 -8.84
N ASN A 76 19.46 -11.94 -9.30
CA ASN A 76 19.38 -13.38 -9.48
C ASN A 76 19.67 -13.84 -10.92
N ALA A 77 19.85 -12.90 -11.84
CA ALA A 77 20.10 -13.19 -13.27
C ALA A 77 21.59 -13.37 -13.52
N ILE A 78 22.14 -14.45 -12.99
CA ILE A 78 23.58 -14.73 -13.16
C ILE A 78 23.74 -15.94 -14.07
#